data_4c4427033d8441d5ae689a3617b178fc
#
_entry.id   4c4427033d8441d5ae689a3617b178fc
#
_cell.length_a   1.000
_cell.length_b   1.000
_cell.length_c   1.000
_cell.angle_alpha   90.00
_cell.angle_beta   90.00
_cell.angle_gamma   90.00
#
_symmetry.space_group_name_H-M   'P 1'
#
loop_
_entity.id
_entity.type
_entity.pdbx_description
1 polymer ?
#
loop_
_entity_poly.entity_id
_entity_poly.type
_entity_poly.pdbx_seq_one_letter_code
_entity_poly.pdbx_strand_id
1 'polypeptide(L)'
;LRCLDLGTGTGAIALALASEQVHWQIDALDFSHDAVALAKGNAQRLNLSHVNIYQSDWFNAVPDDKRFDIIVSNPPYIDEQDPHLAEGDVRFEPLSALVAPDNGLADIKIIARQALQFLNSGGAIYIEHGFEQGAAVQSVLTDCVYEKIITYKDYNGNDRITCGYLSSS
;
A
#
# COMPACT_ATOMS: atom_id res chain seq x y z
N LEU A 1 11.58 -6.50 -12.29
CA LEU A 1 10.97 -6.64 -10.97
C LEU A 1 9.44 -6.72 -11.07
N ARG A 2 8.83 -7.39 -10.12
CA ARG A 2 7.38 -7.44 -9.97
C ARG A 2 6.98 -6.63 -8.75
N CYS A 3 6.03 -5.71 -8.94
CA CYS A 3 5.53 -4.82 -7.89
C CYS A 3 4.02 -4.95 -7.75
N LEU A 4 3.54 -4.93 -6.52
CA LEU A 4 2.12 -4.91 -6.20
C LEU A 4 1.79 -3.65 -5.44
N ASP A 5 0.76 -2.91 -5.88
CA ASP A 5 0.21 -1.75 -5.18
C ASP A 5 -1.14 -2.13 -4.58
N LEU A 6 -1.19 -2.29 -3.26
CA LEU A 6 -2.41 -2.62 -2.52
C LEU A 6 -3.15 -1.35 -2.13
N GLY A 7 -4.42 -1.27 -2.50
CA GLY A 7 -5.23 -0.08 -2.25
C GLY A 7 -4.82 1.06 -3.17
N THR A 8 -4.76 0.79 -4.45
CA THR A 8 -4.17 1.71 -5.45
C THR A 8 -4.94 3.02 -5.62
N GLY A 9 -6.21 3.07 -5.24
CA GLY A 9 -7.04 4.27 -5.39
C GLY A 9 -7.12 4.74 -6.83
N THR A 10 -6.59 5.93 -7.11
CA THR A 10 -6.53 6.49 -8.46
C THR A 10 -5.49 5.83 -9.35
N GLY A 11 -4.66 4.96 -8.78
CA GLY A 11 -3.54 4.35 -9.47
C GLY A 11 -2.26 5.19 -9.44
N ALA A 12 -2.23 6.26 -8.66
CA ALA A 12 -1.13 7.23 -8.69
C ALA A 12 0.25 6.61 -8.51
N ILE A 13 0.42 5.77 -7.48
CA ILE A 13 1.72 5.14 -7.21
C ILE A 13 2.09 4.15 -8.30
N ALA A 14 1.16 3.25 -8.65
CA ALA A 14 1.40 2.21 -9.65
C ALA A 14 1.74 2.82 -11.01
N LEU A 15 0.99 3.86 -11.42
CA LEU A 15 1.20 4.49 -12.71
C LEU A 15 2.49 5.32 -12.75
N ALA A 16 2.85 5.98 -11.64
CA ALA A 16 4.13 6.67 -11.55
C ALA A 16 5.29 5.69 -11.69
N LEU A 17 5.22 4.55 -11.00
CA LEU A 17 6.24 3.51 -11.10
C LEU A 17 6.31 2.94 -12.52
N ALA A 18 5.17 2.69 -13.15
CA ALA A 18 5.13 2.14 -14.50
C ALA A 18 5.74 3.10 -15.52
N SER A 19 5.54 4.40 -15.35
CA SER A 19 6.09 5.39 -16.29
C SER A 19 7.61 5.51 -16.16
N GLU A 20 8.16 5.30 -14.97
CA GLU A 20 9.60 5.42 -14.73
C GLU A 20 10.34 4.09 -14.89
N GLN A 21 9.69 2.98 -14.54
CA GLN A 21 10.29 1.65 -14.56
C GLN A 21 9.60 0.80 -15.64
N VAL A 22 9.94 1.08 -16.89
CA VAL A 22 9.22 0.52 -18.05
C VAL A 22 9.29 -1.00 -18.15
N HIS A 23 10.26 -1.64 -17.51
CA HIS A 23 10.42 -3.09 -17.53
C HIS A 23 9.80 -3.80 -16.33
N TRP A 24 9.29 -3.07 -15.36
CA TRP A 24 8.64 -3.69 -14.21
C TRP A 24 7.27 -4.22 -14.58
N GLN A 25 6.92 -5.36 -14.01
CA GLN A 25 5.55 -5.88 -14.07
C GLN A 25 4.82 -5.40 -12.83
N ILE A 26 3.78 -4.61 -13.03
CA ILE A 26 3.08 -3.94 -11.93
C ILE A 26 1.63 -4.39 -11.91
N ASP A 27 1.21 -4.91 -10.75
CA ASP A 27 -0.18 -5.15 -10.43
C ASP A 27 -0.65 -4.06 -9.48
N ALA A 28 -1.87 -3.58 -9.67
CA ALA A 28 -2.51 -2.61 -8.80
C ALA A 28 -3.92 -3.09 -8.49
N LEU A 29 -4.27 -3.09 -7.22
CA LEU A 29 -5.59 -3.57 -6.84
C LEU A 29 -6.23 -2.67 -5.79
N ASP A 30 -7.55 -2.74 -5.72
CA ASP A 30 -8.32 -2.00 -4.73
C ASP A 30 -9.60 -2.78 -4.41
N PHE A 31 -10.10 -2.59 -3.22
CA PHE A 31 -11.37 -3.17 -2.79
C PHE A 31 -12.55 -2.54 -3.53
N SER A 32 -12.46 -1.26 -3.86
CA SER A 32 -13.53 -0.49 -4.49
C SER A 32 -13.56 -0.67 -6.01
N HIS A 33 -14.70 -1.08 -6.54
CA HIS A 33 -14.91 -1.11 -8.00
C HIS A 33 -14.70 0.25 -8.65
N ASP A 34 -15.15 1.31 -7.99
CA ASP A 34 -15.03 2.68 -8.51
C ASP A 34 -13.57 3.11 -8.59
N ALA A 35 -12.77 2.75 -7.56
CA ALA A 35 -11.33 3.03 -7.59
C ALA A 35 -10.64 2.28 -8.72
N VAL A 36 -10.98 1.01 -8.92
CA VAL A 36 -10.41 0.20 -10.00
C VAL A 36 -10.75 0.82 -11.37
N ALA A 37 -12.01 1.23 -11.57
CA ALA A 37 -12.43 1.86 -12.82
C ALA A 37 -11.68 3.18 -13.06
N LEU A 38 -11.49 3.97 -12.02
CA LEU A 38 -10.75 5.23 -12.10
C LEU A 38 -9.29 5.00 -12.44
N ALA A 39 -8.65 4.04 -11.78
CA ALA A 39 -7.25 3.70 -12.04
C ALA A 39 -7.07 3.21 -13.47
N LYS A 40 -7.97 2.36 -13.99
CA LYS A 40 -7.93 1.90 -15.36
C LYS A 40 -8.07 3.05 -16.36
N GLY A 41 -8.96 3.99 -16.09
CA GLY A 41 -9.13 5.19 -16.91
C GLY A 41 -7.87 6.04 -16.94
N ASN A 42 -7.24 6.22 -15.80
CA ASN A 42 -5.99 6.97 -15.71
C ASN A 42 -4.85 6.27 -16.46
N ALA A 43 -4.76 4.94 -16.34
CA ALA A 43 -3.77 4.16 -17.08
C ALA A 43 -3.94 4.31 -18.59
N GLN A 44 -5.17 4.29 -19.06
CA GLN A 44 -5.48 4.43 -20.48
C GLN A 44 -5.06 5.80 -21.00
N ARG A 45 -5.37 6.87 -20.26
CA ARG A 45 -5.01 8.23 -20.64
C ARG A 45 -3.48 8.46 -20.68
N LEU A 46 -2.73 7.74 -19.86
CA LEU A 46 -1.28 7.86 -19.77
C LEU A 46 -0.54 6.84 -20.64
N ASN A 47 -1.26 6.04 -21.43
CA ASN A 47 -0.68 4.95 -22.23
C ASN A 47 0.08 3.94 -21.37
N LEU A 48 -0.46 3.62 -20.19
CA LEU A 48 0.12 2.65 -19.26
C LEU A 48 -0.83 1.47 -19.04
N SER A 49 -1.59 1.09 -20.07
CA SER A 49 -2.60 0.02 -19.97
C SER A 49 -1.99 -1.37 -19.73
N HIS A 50 -0.68 -1.50 -19.76
CA HIS A 50 0.00 -2.73 -19.43
C HIS A 50 0.05 -3.01 -17.92
N VAL A 51 -0.26 -2.02 -17.08
CA VAL A 51 -0.41 -2.23 -15.64
C VAL A 51 -1.66 -3.07 -15.40
N ASN A 52 -1.51 -4.15 -14.64
CA ASN A 52 -2.61 -5.06 -14.36
C ASN A 52 -3.42 -4.54 -13.17
N ILE A 53 -4.62 -4.00 -13.45
CA ILE A 53 -5.45 -3.36 -12.42
C ILE A 53 -6.70 -4.21 -12.22
N TYR A 54 -6.98 -4.59 -10.96
CA TYR A 54 -8.13 -5.43 -10.67
C TYR A 54 -8.65 -5.23 -9.26
N GLN A 55 -9.90 -5.65 -9.03
CA GLN A 55 -10.51 -5.58 -7.71
C GLN A 55 -10.06 -6.74 -6.85
N SER A 56 -9.76 -6.46 -5.58
CA SER A 56 -9.43 -7.49 -4.61
C SER A 56 -9.65 -6.97 -3.19
N ASP A 57 -10.15 -7.83 -2.32
CA ASP A 57 -10.13 -7.60 -0.88
C ASP A 57 -8.74 -8.00 -0.38
N TRP A 58 -7.86 -7.01 -0.25
CA TRP A 58 -6.42 -7.18 0.00
C TRP A 58 -5.83 -8.21 -0.98
N PHE A 59 -5.32 -9.34 -0.49
CA PHE A 59 -4.67 -10.35 -1.33
C PHE A 59 -5.61 -11.41 -1.88
N ASN A 60 -6.91 -11.34 -1.59
CA ASN A 60 -7.83 -12.44 -1.90
C ASN A 60 -7.89 -12.81 -3.39
N ALA A 61 -7.76 -11.83 -4.29
CA ALA A 61 -7.79 -12.09 -5.73
C ALA A 61 -6.41 -12.32 -6.33
N VAL A 62 -5.34 -12.21 -5.53
CA VAL A 62 -3.99 -12.48 -6.00
C VAL A 62 -3.77 -13.99 -6.07
N PRO A 63 -3.35 -14.56 -7.22
CA PRO A 63 -3.11 -15.99 -7.30
C PRO A 63 -2.07 -16.46 -6.28
N ASP A 64 -2.29 -17.63 -5.69
CA ASP A 64 -1.45 -18.16 -4.61
C ASP A 64 0.01 -18.39 -5.03
N ASP A 65 0.26 -18.63 -6.31
CA ASP A 65 1.59 -18.88 -6.84
C ASP A 65 2.32 -17.61 -7.28
N LYS A 66 1.65 -16.45 -7.20
CA LYS A 66 2.27 -15.20 -7.63
C LYS A 66 3.14 -14.63 -6.53
N ARG A 67 4.31 -14.12 -6.91
CA ARG A 67 5.26 -13.52 -5.97
C ARG A 67 5.73 -12.18 -6.50
N PHE A 68 6.03 -11.27 -5.57
CA PHE A 68 6.45 -9.91 -5.87
C PHE A 68 7.78 -9.60 -5.22
N ASP A 69 8.54 -8.74 -5.86
CA ASP A 69 9.79 -8.23 -5.29
C ASP A 69 9.53 -7.02 -4.39
N ILE A 70 8.47 -6.25 -4.68
CA ILE A 70 8.09 -5.07 -3.93
C ILE A 70 6.57 -5.08 -3.76
N ILE A 71 6.11 -4.86 -2.54
CA ILE A 71 4.71 -4.61 -2.24
C ILE A 71 4.62 -3.24 -1.59
N VAL A 72 3.80 -2.36 -2.15
CA VAL A 72 3.56 -1.02 -1.61
C VAL A 72 2.09 -0.90 -1.24
N SER A 73 1.81 -0.15 -0.20
CA SER A 73 0.44 0.11 0.21
C SER A 73 0.31 1.45 0.92
N ASN A 74 -0.80 2.13 0.63
CA ASN A 74 -1.23 3.31 1.36
C ASN A 74 -2.61 3.00 1.96
N PRO A 75 -2.66 2.18 3.04
CA PRO A 75 -3.94 1.78 3.62
C PRO A 75 -4.57 2.91 4.42
N PRO A 76 -5.86 2.79 4.79
CA PRO A 76 -6.47 3.74 5.73
C PRO A 76 -5.68 3.74 7.04
N TYR A 77 -5.24 4.91 7.49
CA TYR A 77 -4.40 5.04 8.68
C TYR A 77 -4.89 6.08 9.68
N ILE A 78 -5.97 6.81 9.37
CA ILE A 78 -6.54 7.81 10.26
C ILE A 78 -7.43 7.11 11.28
N ASP A 79 -7.18 7.37 12.58
CA ASP A 79 -8.00 6.84 13.67
C ASP A 79 -9.43 7.39 13.56
N GLU A 80 -10.43 6.53 13.84
CA GLU A 80 -11.86 6.93 13.83
C GLU A 80 -12.14 8.14 14.72
N GLN A 81 -11.37 8.31 15.78
CA GLN A 81 -11.56 9.39 16.74
C GLN A 81 -10.74 10.63 16.40
N ASP A 82 -10.00 10.60 15.31
CA ASP A 82 -9.18 11.73 14.90
C ASP A 82 -10.08 12.88 14.44
N PRO A 83 -9.95 14.09 15.05
CA PRO A 83 -10.79 15.22 14.67
C PRO A 83 -10.60 15.66 13.22
N HIS A 84 -9.49 15.30 12.58
CA HIS A 84 -9.25 15.64 11.17
C HIS A 84 -10.25 14.99 10.21
N LEU A 85 -10.97 13.95 10.63
CA LEU A 85 -12.01 13.33 9.81
C LEU A 85 -13.14 14.29 9.47
N ALA A 86 -13.35 15.33 10.26
CA ALA A 86 -14.41 16.31 10.05
C ALA A 86 -13.94 17.56 9.30
N GLU A 87 -12.71 17.62 8.86
CA GLU A 87 -12.10 18.81 8.29
C GLU A 87 -11.73 18.65 6.82
N GLY A 88 -11.80 19.77 6.09
CA GLY A 88 -11.26 19.89 4.73
C GLY A 88 -11.75 18.84 3.76
N ASP A 89 -10.85 18.43 2.88
CA ASP A 89 -11.14 17.46 1.82
C ASP A 89 -11.44 16.06 2.34
N VAL A 90 -11.07 15.76 3.56
CA VAL A 90 -11.31 14.46 4.18
C VAL A 90 -12.80 14.10 4.17
N ARG A 91 -13.67 15.10 4.28
CA ARG A 91 -15.11 14.89 4.32
C ARG A 91 -15.69 14.35 3.02
N PHE A 92 -15.00 14.50 1.92
CA PHE A 92 -15.48 14.10 0.60
C PHE A 92 -15.02 12.70 0.19
N GLU A 93 -14.21 12.04 1.02
CA GLU A 93 -13.77 10.70 0.75
C GLU A 93 -14.55 9.67 1.58
N PRO A 94 -14.74 8.45 1.06
CA PRO A 94 -15.39 7.41 1.85
C PRO A 94 -14.64 7.16 3.15
N LEU A 95 -15.36 7.06 4.26
CA LEU A 95 -14.76 6.78 5.56
C LEU A 95 -13.94 5.46 5.53
N SER A 96 -14.43 4.47 4.79
CA SER A 96 -13.74 3.19 4.68
C SER A 96 -12.34 3.31 4.05
N ALA A 97 -12.09 4.39 3.30
CA ALA A 97 -10.78 4.62 2.69
C ALA A 97 -9.83 5.41 3.60
N LEU A 98 -10.36 6.08 4.64
CA LEU A 98 -9.57 6.96 5.50
C LEU A 98 -9.44 6.43 6.93
N VAL A 99 -10.39 5.64 7.39
CA VAL A 99 -10.50 5.21 8.79
C VAL A 99 -10.09 3.75 8.92
N ALA A 100 -9.26 3.45 9.89
CA ALA A 100 -8.90 2.08 10.25
C ALA A 100 -9.02 1.91 11.77
N PRO A 101 -9.57 0.78 12.25
CA PRO A 101 -9.62 0.50 13.69
C PRO A 101 -8.24 0.24 14.27
N ASP A 102 -8.15 0.05 15.59
CA ASP A 102 -6.90 -0.25 16.29
C ASP A 102 -5.86 0.86 16.10
N ASN A 103 -6.30 2.12 16.29
CA ASN A 103 -5.46 3.32 16.11
C ASN A 103 -4.87 3.40 14.69
N GLY A 104 -5.61 2.91 13.70
CA GLY A 104 -5.17 2.94 12.32
C GLY A 104 -4.25 1.79 11.93
N LEU A 105 -4.06 0.79 12.79
CA LEU A 105 -3.10 -0.28 12.55
C LEU A 105 -3.72 -1.61 12.07
N ALA A 106 -5.04 -1.76 12.15
CA ALA A 106 -5.66 -3.05 11.83
C ALA A 106 -5.35 -3.52 10.41
N ASP A 107 -5.50 -2.64 9.43
CA ASP A 107 -5.21 -2.97 8.03
C ASP A 107 -3.72 -3.18 7.80
N ILE A 108 -2.88 -2.38 8.46
CA ILE A 108 -1.42 -2.53 8.37
C ILE A 108 -0.99 -3.91 8.88
N LYS A 109 -1.59 -4.39 9.97
CA LYS A 109 -1.31 -5.73 10.50
C LYS A 109 -1.70 -6.82 9.51
N ILE A 110 -2.87 -6.69 8.88
CA ILE A 110 -3.33 -7.65 7.87
C ILE A 110 -2.36 -7.68 6.69
N ILE A 111 -2.03 -6.51 6.16
CA ILE A 111 -1.13 -6.38 5.00
C ILE A 111 0.25 -6.96 5.32
N ALA A 112 0.83 -6.60 6.46
CA ALA A 112 2.17 -7.05 6.84
C ALA A 112 2.24 -8.56 6.97
N ARG A 113 1.20 -9.17 7.55
CA ARG A 113 1.13 -10.62 7.73
C ARG A 113 0.92 -11.35 6.42
N GLN A 114 -0.06 -10.92 5.63
CA GLN A 114 -0.40 -11.59 4.38
C GLN A 114 0.69 -11.41 3.31
N ALA A 115 1.38 -10.28 3.32
CA ALA A 115 2.44 -10.01 2.35
C ALA A 115 3.58 -11.02 2.44
N LEU A 116 3.82 -11.63 3.60
CA LEU A 116 4.87 -12.65 3.76
C LEU A 116 4.71 -13.80 2.77
N GLN A 117 3.47 -14.16 2.45
CA GLN A 117 3.17 -15.25 1.50
C GLN A 117 3.45 -14.84 0.06
N PHE A 118 3.41 -13.54 -0.24
CA PHE A 118 3.46 -13.05 -1.62
C PHE A 118 4.77 -12.34 -1.97
N LEU A 119 5.72 -12.26 -1.04
CA LEU A 119 7.03 -11.68 -1.31
C LEU A 119 8.05 -12.74 -1.68
N ASN A 120 8.87 -12.44 -2.68
CA ASN A 120 10.08 -13.21 -2.94
C ASN A 120 11.07 -13.02 -1.80
N SER A 121 11.97 -13.99 -1.61
CA SER A 121 13.09 -13.84 -0.68
C SER A 121 13.86 -12.57 -1.01
N GLY A 122 14.14 -11.77 0.02
CA GLY A 122 14.80 -10.47 -0.16
C GLY A 122 13.88 -9.37 -0.65
N GLY A 123 12.60 -9.67 -0.88
CA GLY A 123 11.62 -8.67 -1.28
C GLY A 123 11.30 -7.68 -0.18
N ALA A 124 10.73 -6.55 -0.55
CA ALA A 124 10.47 -5.44 0.38
C ALA A 124 9.00 -5.07 0.42
N ILE A 125 8.55 -4.66 1.61
CA ILE A 125 7.23 -4.05 1.80
C ILE A 125 7.41 -2.58 2.19
N TYR A 126 6.61 -1.70 1.58
CA TYR A 126 6.58 -0.27 1.88
C TYR A 126 5.15 0.11 2.25
N ILE A 127 4.99 0.66 3.46
CA ILE A 127 3.67 1.04 3.96
C ILE A 127 3.67 2.52 4.29
N GLU A 128 2.78 3.29 3.66
CA GLU A 128 2.54 4.67 4.02
C GLU A 128 1.62 4.71 5.23
N HIS A 129 1.89 5.63 6.17
CA HIS A 129 1.15 5.74 7.43
C HIS A 129 1.13 7.17 7.93
N GLY A 130 0.36 7.43 8.99
CA GLY A 130 0.34 8.73 9.64
C GLY A 130 1.65 9.03 10.35
N PHE A 131 1.92 10.32 10.55
CA PHE A 131 3.21 10.75 11.11
C PHE A 131 3.45 10.27 12.54
N GLU A 132 2.39 9.97 13.28
CA GLU A 132 2.48 9.48 14.66
C GLU A 132 2.58 7.95 14.74
N GLN A 133 2.51 7.25 13.61
CA GLN A 133 2.41 5.79 13.58
C GLN A 133 3.74 5.09 13.28
N GLY A 134 4.82 5.82 13.04
CA GLY A 134 6.09 5.22 12.62
C GLY A 134 6.57 4.09 13.53
N ALA A 135 6.64 4.37 14.84
CA ALA A 135 7.11 3.37 15.80
C ALA A 135 6.18 2.15 15.87
N ALA A 136 4.86 2.38 15.80
CA ALA A 136 3.88 1.30 15.83
C ALA A 136 3.97 0.41 14.59
N VAL A 137 4.17 1.02 13.41
CA VAL A 137 4.34 0.25 12.16
C VAL A 137 5.64 -0.55 12.20
N GLN A 138 6.73 0.04 12.73
CA GLN A 138 7.98 -0.70 12.92
C GLN A 138 7.77 -1.94 13.80
N SER A 139 7.00 -1.80 14.88
CA SER A 139 6.67 -2.93 15.75
C SER A 139 5.89 -4.01 15.02
N VAL A 140 4.91 -3.62 14.19
CA VAL A 140 4.13 -4.56 13.40
C VAL A 140 5.04 -5.35 12.45
N LEU A 141 5.94 -4.67 11.76
CA LEU A 141 6.85 -5.34 10.83
C LEU A 141 7.85 -6.24 11.57
N THR A 142 8.33 -5.82 12.74
CA THR A 142 9.21 -6.63 13.57
C THR A 142 8.50 -7.92 14.00
N ASP A 143 7.25 -7.82 14.45
CA ASP A 143 6.46 -8.97 14.87
C ASP A 143 6.19 -9.94 13.72
N CYS A 144 6.14 -9.45 12.50
CA CYS A 144 5.96 -10.26 11.29
C CYS A 144 7.30 -10.74 10.70
N VAL A 145 8.38 -10.62 11.44
CA VAL A 145 9.74 -11.10 11.14
C VAL A 145 10.41 -10.44 9.92
N TYR A 146 9.98 -9.24 9.55
CA TYR A 146 10.70 -8.44 8.57
C TYR A 146 12.02 -7.95 9.16
N GLU A 147 13.00 -7.73 8.28
CA GLU A 147 14.33 -7.27 8.64
C GLU A 147 14.62 -5.89 8.05
N LYS A 148 15.67 -5.23 8.54
CA LYS A 148 16.16 -3.94 8.03
C LYS A 148 15.05 -2.89 7.95
N ILE A 149 14.27 -2.79 9.03
CA ILE A 149 13.11 -1.92 9.09
C ILE A 149 13.56 -0.47 9.19
N ILE A 150 13.10 0.38 8.26
CA ILE A 150 13.47 1.79 8.17
C ILE A 150 12.22 2.62 7.96
N THR A 151 12.11 3.74 8.70
CA THR A 151 11.04 4.71 8.49
C THR A 151 11.62 5.94 7.79
N TYR A 152 10.98 6.36 6.71
CA TYR A 152 11.35 7.53 5.92
C TYR A 152 10.42 8.69 6.22
N LYS A 153 10.97 9.88 6.22
CA LYS A 153 10.23 11.12 6.48
C LYS A 153 9.85 11.81 5.17
N ASP A 154 8.76 12.57 5.21
CA ASP A 154 8.38 13.43 4.09
C ASP A 154 9.19 14.74 4.12
N TYR A 155 8.90 15.64 3.17
CA TYR A 155 9.61 16.93 3.08
C TYR A 155 9.39 17.83 4.30
N ASN A 156 8.33 17.57 5.08
CA ASN A 156 8.05 18.33 6.30
C ASN A 156 8.70 17.72 7.55
N GLY A 157 9.47 16.64 7.38
CA GLY A 157 10.13 15.97 8.49
C GLY A 157 9.24 15.03 9.28
N ASN A 158 8.06 14.70 8.78
CA ASN A 158 7.14 13.77 9.43
C ASN A 158 7.33 12.35 8.92
N ASP A 159 7.32 11.37 9.84
CA ASP A 159 7.37 9.97 9.46
C ASP A 159 6.21 9.65 8.53
N ARG A 160 6.48 9.00 7.39
CA ARG A 160 5.46 8.80 6.38
C ARG A 160 5.42 7.40 5.78
N ILE A 161 6.58 6.75 5.63
CA ILE A 161 6.69 5.43 5.01
C ILE A 161 7.61 4.58 5.85
N THR A 162 7.20 3.37 6.17
CA THR A 162 8.07 2.38 6.82
C THR A 162 8.22 1.19 5.91
N CYS A 163 9.45 0.76 5.70
CA CYS A 163 9.73 -0.42 4.90
C CYS A 163 10.42 -1.51 5.73
N GLY A 164 10.28 -2.74 5.25
CA GLY A 164 10.97 -3.90 5.80
C GLY A 164 11.24 -4.89 4.69
N TYR A 165 12.17 -5.80 4.94
CA TYR A 165 12.60 -6.79 3.95
C TYR A 165 12.36 -8.19 4.46
N LEU A 166 11.90 -9.07 3.56
CA LEU A 166 11.84 -10.49 3.86
C LEU A 166 13.25 -11.06 3.78
N SER A 167 13.60 -11.92 4.73
CA SER A 167 14.93 -12.57 4.73
C SER A 167 15.22 -13.23 3.40
N SER A 168 16.45 -13.10 2.94
CA SER A 168 16.92 -13.70 1.68
C SER A 168 17.52 -15.09 1.85
N SER A 169 17.25 -15.73 2.97
CA SER A 169 17.77 -17.07 3.25
C SER A 169 17.33 -18.12 2.26
#